data_b4b26606f3269d0caa8dc98f76b79f03
#
_entry.id   b4b26606f3269d0caa8dc98f76b79f03
#
_cell.length_a   1.000
_cell.length_b   1.000
_cell.length_c   1.000
_cell.angle_alpha   90.00
_cell.angle_beta   90.00
_cell.angle_gamma   90.00
#
_symmetry.space_group_name_H-M   'P 1'
#
loop_
_entity.id
_entity.type
_entity.pdbx_description
1 polymer ?
#
loop_
_entity_poly.entity_id
_entity_poly.type
_entity_poly.pdbx_seq_one_letter_code
_entity_poly.pdbx_strand_id
1 'polypeptide(L)'
;MFEEFSRRNRAVIAAMSLAATRDWGEISLADIAQEGNLSLADLRREFVCKNDLLRAFQAEVDAQVLARVKPGGAEDTVRDQVFEAVMTRFEILAPYKEALKRITQYLRCRPGEASMFACSRLISQYWTLSSAGAKLEGPTGLARVAGLSAVYGKAFSVWLEDDSPSLDKTMATLDRGLKNGERALQNMEKVCGTVCGFLREFRRSFRQKSRPDGEPSSGPAPAPSV
;
A
#
# COMPACT_ATOMS: atom_id res chain seq x y z
N MET A 1 -9.61 18.04 7.04
CA MET A 1 -10.06 19.04 6.07
C MET A 1 -8.82 19.56 5.36
N PHE A 2 -8.83 19.60 4.04
CA PHE A 2 -7.70 20.14 3.28
C PHE A 2 -7.52 21.63 3.64
N GLU A 3 -6.26 22.05 3.91
CA GLU A 3 -5.99 23.48 4.08
C GLU A 3 -6.09 24.17 2.72
N GLU A 4 -7.05 25.08 2.57
CA GLU A 4 -7.35 25.79 1.31
C GLU A 4 -6.23 26.75 0.84
N PHE A 5 -5.23 26.99 1.67
CA PHE A 5 -4.24 28.04 1.45
C PHE A 5 -3.27 27.78 0.31
N SER A 6 -3.06 26.54 -0.14
CA SER A 6 -2.20 26.26 -1.26
C SER A 6 -2.97 26.16 -2.58
N ARG A 7 -2.38 26.65 -3.69
CA ARG A 7 -2.95 26.51 -5.04
C ARG A 7 -3.20 25.04 -5.38
N ARG A 8 -2.29 24.17 -4.93
CA ARG A 8 -2.37 22.74 -5.11
C ARG A 8 -3.63 22.15 -4.47
N ASN A 9 -3.91 22.51 -3.22
CA ASN A 9 -5.07 21.99 -2.49
C ASN A 9 -6.39 22.53 -3.07
N ARG A 10 -6.44 23.82 -3.47
CA ARG A 10 -7.62 24.38 -4.13
C ARG A 10 -7.97 23.64 -5.42
N ALA A 11 -6.95 23.31 -6.25
CA ALA A 11 -7.18 22.53 -7.46
C ALA A 11 -7.71 21.12 -7.17
N VAL A 12 -7.19 20.46 -6.14
CA VAL A 12 -7.64 19.12 -5.72
C VAL A 12 -9.06 19.15 -5.20
N ILE A 13 -9.40 20.12 -4.35
CA ILE A 13 -10.77 20.33 -3.81
C ILE A 13 -11.74 20.60 -4.97
N ALA A 14 -11.39 21.51 -5.89
CA ALA A 14 -12.21 21.81 -7.07
C ALA A 14 -12.45 20.57 -7.94
N ALA A 15 -11.42 19.76 -8.18
CA ALA A 15 -11.55 18.53 -8.93
C ALA A 15 -12.50 17.53 -8.26
N MET A 16 -12.43 17.38 -6.94
CA MET A 16 -13.32 16.49 -6.18
C MET A 16 -14.75 17.04 -6.10
N SER A 17 -14.94 18.36 -5.95
CA SER A 17 -16.24 19.02 -6.00
C SER A 17 -16.96 18.76 -7.33
N LEU A 18 -16.27 19.00 -8.44
CA LEU A 18 -16.82 18.75 -9.78
C LEU A 18 -17.13 17.26 -9.99
N ALA A 19 -16.25 16.36 -9.56
CA ALA A 19 -16.44 14.92 -9.70
C ALA A 19 -17.61 14.38 -8.88
N ALA A 20 -18.07 15.08 -7.84
CA ALA A 20 -19.25 14.70 -7.07
C ALA A 20 -20.55 14.86 -7.87
N THR A 21 -20.58 15.74 -8.89
CA THR A 21 -21.79 16.08 -9.65
C THR A 21 -21.71 15.74 -11.13
N ARG A 22 -20.51 15.66 -11.71
CA ARG A 22 -20.26 15.45 -13.14
C ARG A 22 -19.45 14.17 -13.37
N ASP A 23 -19.53 13.59 -14.57
CA ASP A 23 -18.65 12.48 -14.99
C ASP A 23 -17.21 12.97 -15.04
N TRP A 24 -16.30 12.17 -14.44
CA TRP A 24 -14.88 12.48 -14.42
C TRP A 24 -14.29 12.64 -15.83
N GLY A 25 -14.81 11.90 -16.82
CA GLY A 25 -14.39 12.01 -18.22
C GLY A 25 -14.68 13.35 -18.86
N GLU A 26 -15.76 13.99 -18.47
CA GLU A 26 -16.24 15.27 -19.03
C GLU A 26 -15.62 16.49 -18.36
N ILE A 27 -15.00 16.34 -17.20
CA ILE A 27 -14.36 17.44 -16.49
C ILE A 27 -13.01 17.74 -17.15
N SER A 28 -12.82 18.96 -17.62
CA SER A 28 -11.58 19.46 -18.19
C SER A 28 -10.68 20.12 -17.12
N LEU A 29 -9.40 20.31 -17.44
CA LEU A 29 -8.50 21.11 -16.60
C LEU A 29 -8.93 22.58 -16.52
N ALA A 30 -9.62 23.09 -17.55
CA ALA A 30 -10.18 24.45 -17.54
C ALA A 30 -11.33 24.56 -16.52
N ASP A 31 -12.23 23.57 -16.46
CA ASP A 31 -13.30 23.52 -15.46
C ASP A 31 -12.72 23.52 -14.04
N ILE A 32 -11.68 22.71 -13.81
CA ILE A 32 -11.03 22.61 -12.49
C ILE A 32 -10.33 23.92 -12.11
N ALA A 33 -9.69 24.58 -13.08
CA ALA A 33 -9.07 25.89 -12.85
C ALA A 33 -10.12 26.94 -12.49
N GLN A 34 -11.23 26.98 -13.22
CA GLN A 34 -12.33 27.90 -12.98
C GLN A 34 -12.96 27.67 -11.59
N GLU A 35 -13.31 26.43 -11.24
CA GLU A 35 -13.89 26.05 -9.95
C GLU A 35 -12.94 26.39 -8.79
N GLY A 36 -11.63 26.17 -8.96
CA GLY A 36 -10.62 26.45 -7.95
C GLY A 36 -10.17 27.92 -7.88
N ASN A 37 -10.78 28.81 -8.70
CA ASN A 37 -10.35 30.19 -8.86
C ASN A 37 -8.83 30.30 -9.12
N LEU A 38 -8.36 29.54 -10.11
CA LEU A 38 -6.97 29.45 -10.55
C LEU A 38 -6.88 29.76 -12.03
N SER A 39 -5.73 30.27 -12.48
CA SER A 39 -5.43 30.29 -13.90
C SER A 39 -4.96 28.91 -14.39
N LEU A 40 -5.12 28.61 -15.69
CA LEU A 40 -4.53 27.40 -16.28
C LEU A 40 -2.99 27.36 -16.12
N ALA A 41 -2.36 28.55 -16.09
CA ALA A 41 -0.92 28.65 -15.86
C ALA A 41 -0.53 28.25 -14.43
N ASP A 42 -1.35 28.61 -13.43
CA ASP A 42 -1.14 28.17 -12.06
C ASP A 42 -1.36 26.65 -11.92
N LEU A 43 -2.42 26.14 -12.54
CA LEU A 43 -2.70 24.70 -12.54
C LEU A 43 -1.56 23.91 -13.19
N ARG A 44 -1.01 24.41 -14.33
CA ARG A 44 0.09 23.77 -15.04
C ARG A 44 1.41 23.75 -14.26
N ARG A 45 1.64 24.70 -13.37
CA ARG A 45 2.81 24.71 -12.48
C ARG A 45 2.75 23.59 -11.44
N GLU A 46 1.56 23.26 -10.98
CA GLU A 46 1.33 22.27 -9.92
C GLU A 46 1.14 20.84 -10.45
N PHE A 47 0.56 20.69 -11.67
CA PHE A 47 0.15 19.42 -12.21
C PHE A 47 0.51 19.28 -13.68
N VAL A 48 0.94 18.09 -14.08
CA VAL A 48 1.24 17.76 -15.47
C VAL A 48 -0.04 17.35 -16.22
N CYS A 49 -0.88 16.58 -15.56
CA CYS A 49 -2.13 16.06 -16.12
C CYS A 49 -3.20 15.88 -15.04
N LYS A 50 -4.42 15.57 -15.47
CA LYS A 50 -5.58 15.36 -14.60
C LYS A 50 -5.37 14.23 -13.59
N ASN A 51 -4.63 13.18 -13.95
CA ASN A 51 -4.35 12.07 -13.04
C ASN A 51 -3.44 12.47 -11.86
N ASP A 52 -2.63 13.51 -12.02
CA ASP A 52 -1.80 14.02 -10.92
C ASP A 52 -2.63 14.66 -9.80
N LEU A 53 -3.82 15.19 -10.13
CA LEU A 53 -4.77 15.67 -9.12
C LEU A 53 -5.28 14.53 -8.23
N LEU A 54 -5.60 13.37 -8.82
CA LEU A 54 -6.01 12.19 -8.06
C LEU A 54 -4.87 11.65 -7.18
N ARG A 55 -3.64 11.70 -7.70
CA ARG A 55 -2.44 11.30 -6.92
C ARG A 55 -2.19 12.27 -5.77
N ALA A 56 -2.37 13.57 -6.00
CA ALA A 56 -2.23 14.58 -4.96
C ALA A 56 -3.31 14.44 -3.88
N PHE A 57 -4.56 14.19 -4.29
CA PHE A 57 -5.66 13.87 -3.37
C PHE A 57 -5.30 12.67 -2.48
N GLN A 58 -4.81 11.60 -3.09
CA GLN A 58 -4.46 10.39 -2.37
C GLN A 58 -3.30 10.62 -1.37
N ALA A 59 -2.27 11.37 -1.79
CA ALA A 59 -1.14 11.71 -0.91
C ALA A 59 -1.57 12.57 0.28
N GLU A 60 -2.51 13.50 0.09
CA GLU A 60 -3.07 14.32 1.18
C GLU A 60 -3.88 13.47 2.15
N VAL A 61 -4.70 12.54 1.64
CA VAL A 61 -5.42 11.57 2.48
C VAL A 61 -4.44 10.72 3.28
N ASP A 62 -3.34 10.26 2.66
CA ASP A 62 -2.29 9.52 3.36
C ASP A 62 -1.67 10.32 4.50
N ALA A 63 -1.35 11.59 4.25
CA ALA A 63 -0.80 12.49 5.28
C ALA A 63 -1.76 12.67 6.45
N GLN A 64 -3.06 12.85 6.17
CA GLN A 64 -4.09 12.99 7.21
C GLN A 64 -4.28 11.68 8.01
N VAL A 65 -4.23 10.52 7.37
CA VAL A 65 -4.27 9.22 8.07
C VAL A 65 -3.08 9.09 9.00
N LEU A 66 -1.87 9.33 8.49
CA LEU A 66 -0.63 9.22 9.29
C LEU A 66 -0.58 10.21 10.46
N ALA A 67 -1.20 11.38 10.31
CA ALA A 67 -1.29 12.36 11.40
C ALA A 67 -2.31 11.97 12.49
N ARG A 68 -3.35 11.16 12.17
CA ARG A 68 -4.41 10.77 13.11
C ARG A 68 -4.14 9.42 13.78
N VAL A 69 -3.53 8.49 13.06
CA VAL A 69 -3.21 7.17 13.61
C VAL A 69 -2.12 7.31 14.66
N LYS A 70 -2.42 6.92 15.89
CA LYS A 70 -1.44 6.90 16.98
C LYS A 70 -0.57 5.66 16.86
N PRO A 71 0.70 5.73 17.27
CA PRO A 71 1.52 4.53 17.45
C PRO A 71 0.78 3.56 18.39
N GLY A 72 0.70 2.29 18.00
CA GLY A 72 -0.02 1.28 18.78
C GLY A 72 0.53 1.11 20.18
N GLY A 73 -0.33 0.74 21.12
CA GLY A 73 0.04 0.33 22.45
C GLY A 73 0.81 -1.00 22.43
N ALA A 74 1.40 -1.37 23.58
CA ALA A 74 2.17 -2.62 23.70
C ALA A 74 1.36 -3.90 23.45
N GLU A 75 0.02 -3.82 23.50
CA GLU A 75 -0.90 -4.95 23.29
C GLU A 75 -1.51 -4.96 21.87
N ASP A 76 -1.36 -3.89 21.08
CA ASP A 76 -1.96 -3.79 19.75
C ASP A 76 -1.19 -4.62 18.72
N THR A 77 -1.90 -5.45 17.99
CA THR A 77 -1.28 -6.20 16.89
C THR A 77 -1.13 -5.29 15.65
N VAL A 78 -0.17 -5.61 14.77
CA VAL A 78 -0.04 -4.94 13.46
C VAL A 78 -1.35 -4.96 12.68
N ARG A 79 -2.13 -6.04 12.79
CA ARG A 79 -3.44 -6.17 12.14
C ARG A 79 -4.43 -5.14 12.68
N ASP A 80 -4.49 -4.95 14.00
CA ASP A 80 -5.43 -4.02 14.62
C ASP A 80 -5.09 -2.57 14.25
N GLN A 81 -3.81 -2.23 14.22
CA GLN A 81 -3.33 -0.91 13.75
C GLN A 81 -3.62 -0.66 12.27
N VAL A 82 -3.44 -1.67 11.41
CA VAL A 82 -3.80 -1.58 9.99
C VAL A 82 -5.31 -1.42 9.82
N PHE A 83 -6.11 -2.13 10.62
CA PHE A 83 -7.57 -1.99 10.62
C PHE A 83 -7.98 -0.57 10.97
N GLU A 84 -7.44 -0.01 12.06
CA GLU A 84 -7.71 1.37 12.50
C GLU A 84 -7.29 2.39 11.43
N ALA A 85 -6.10 2.24 10.85
CA ALA A 85 -5.61 3.14 9.80
C ALA A 85 -6.50 3.12 8.55
N VAL A 86 -7.00 1.96 8.14
CA VAL A 86 -7.90 1.84 6.99
C VAL A 86 -9.28 2.42 7.32
N MET A 87 -9.80 2.21 8.53
CA MET A 87 -11.08 2.82 8.94
C MET A 87 -10.98 4.33 9.05
N THR A 88 -9.91 4.86 9.65
CA THR A 88 -9.61 6.31 9.66
C THR A 88 -9.56 6.88 8.25
N ARG A 89 -8.99 6.14 7.28
CA ARG A 89 -9.00 6.54 5.87
C ARG A 89 -10.42 6.65 5.32
N PHE A 90 -11.30 5.70 5.61
CA PHE A 90 -12.69 5.75 5.15
C PHE A 90 -13.45 6.93 5.76
N GLU A 91 -13.18 7.29 7.01
CA GLU A 91 -13.73 8.51 7.63
C GLU A 91 -13.27 9.78 6.91
N ILE A 92 -11.97 9.89 6.58
CA ILE A 92 -11.41 11.02 5.84
C ILE A 92 -12.00 11.10 4.42
N LEU A 93 -12.25 9.96 3.79
CA LEU A 93 -12.81 9.85 2.45
C LEU A 93 -14.32 10.06 2.40
N ALA A 94 -15.04 9.96 3.52
CA ALA A 94 -16.50 10.03 3.57
C ALA A 94 -17.10 11.27 2.87
N PRO A 95 -16.57 12.48 3.04
CA PRO A 95 -17.08 13.67 2.34
C PRO A 95 -16.93 13.61 0.81
N TYR A 96 -16.06 12.75 0.30
CA TYR A 96 -15.74 12.61 -1.12
C TYR A 96 -16.32 11.34 -1.75
N LYS A 97 -17.20 10.62 -1.03
CA LYS A 97 -17.73 9.31 -1.43
C LYS A 97 -18.34 9.33 -2.83
N GLU A 98 -19.20 10.33 -3.12
CA GLU A 98 -19.85 10.46 -4.43
C GLU A 98 -18.85 10.73 -5.56
N ALA A 99 -17.88 11.60 -5.34
CA ALA A 99 -16.80 11.86 -6.30
C ALA A 99 -16.00 10.59 -6.59
N LEU A 100 -15.63 9.87 -5.54
CA LEU A 100 -14.87 8.62 -5.65
C LEU A 100 -15.65 7.51 -6.35
N LYS A 101 -16.95 7.43 -6.14
CA LYS A 101 -17.85 6.50 -6.83
C LYS A 101 -17.84 6.74 -8.35
N ARG A 102 -18.02 7.99 -8.79
CA ARG A 102 -17.97 8.38 -10.21
C ARG A 102 -16.60 8.20 -10.82
N ILE A 103 -15.52 8.61 -10.14
CA ILE A 103 -14.14 8.41 -10.58
C ILE A 103 -13.84 6.91 -10.74
N THR A 104 -14.24 6.08 -9.78
CA THR A 104 -14.01 4.62 -9.83
C THR A 104 -14.77 4.00 -10.99
N GLN A 105 -16.01 4.44 -11.24
CA GLN A 105 -16.81 3.98 -12.37
C GLN A 105 -16.16 4.33 -13.71
N TYR A 106 -15.66 5.55 -13.86
CA TYR A 106 -14.90 5.99 -15.03
C TYR A 106 -13.64 5.14 -15.26
N LEU A 107 -12.86 4.89 -14.20
CA LEU A 107 -11.61 4.13 -14.28
C LEU A 107 -11.81 2.65 -14.63
N ARG A 108 -12.97 2.04 -14.27
CA ARG A 108 -13.28 0.64 -14.62
C ARG A 108 -13.23 0.38 -16.13
N CYS A 109 -13.57 1.38 -16.93
CA CYS A 109 -13.57 1.27 -18.39
C CYS A 109 -12.23 1.70 -19.02
N ARG A 110 -11.22 2.06 -18.24
CA ARG A 110 -9.93 2.64 -18.71
C ARG A 110 -8.74 1.99 -17.99
N PRO A 111 -8.32 0.79 -18.40
CA PRO A 111 -7.29 0.04 -17.67
C PRO A 111 -5.93 0.74 -17.60
N GLY A 112 -5.56 1.54 -18.61
CA GLY A 112 -4.32 2.33 -18.59
C GLY A 112 -4.30 3.39 -17.48
N GLU A 113 -5.38 4.16 -17.33
CA GLU A 113 -5.51 5.15 -16.25
C GLU A 113 -5.69 4.47 -14.89
N ALA A 114 -6.45 3.37 -14.84
CA ALA A 114 -6.65 2.58 -13.64
C ALA A 114 -5.33 1.99 -13.09
N SER A 115 -4.39 1.60 -13.96
CA SER A 115 -3.08 1.09 -13.55
C SER A 115 -2.23 2.15 -12.85
N MET A 116 -2.24 3.39 -13.32
CA MET A 116 -1.55 4.51 -12.66
C MET A 116 -2.13 4.79 -11.27
N PHE A 117 -3.46 4.72 -11.15
CA PHE A 117 -4.14 4.86 -9.86
C PHE A 117 -3.84 3.68 -8.91
N ALA A 118 -3.73 2.47 -9.45
CA ALA A 118 -3.35 1.28 -8.69
C ALA A 118 -1.92 1.38 -8.10
N CYS A 119 -0.96 1.94 -8.85
CA CYS A 119 0.39 2.20 -8.33
C CYS A 119 0.37 3.17 -7.14
N SER A 120 -0.39 4.26 -7.23
CA SER A 120 -0.54 5.21 -6.11
C SER A 120 -1.15 4.53 -4.89
N ARG A 121 -2.10 3.62 -5.09
CA ARG A 121 -2.71 2.84 -4.01
C ARG A 121 -1.70 1.91 -3.33
N LEU A 122 -0.77 1.29 -4.07
CA LEU A 122 0.30 0.49 -3.45
C LEU A 122 1.20 1.34 -2.54
N ILE A 123 1.51 2.57 -2.94
CA ILE A 123 2.26 3.52 -2.12
C ILE A 123 1.49 3.83 -0.83
N SER A 124 0.19 4.11 -0.91
CA SER A 124 -0.66 4.32 0.27
C SER A 124 -0.64 3.13 1.22
N GLN A 125 -0.72 1.89 0.71
CA GLN A 125 -0.67 0.69 1.57
C GLN A 125 0.71 0.46 2.18
N TYR A 126 1.78 0.83 1.48
CA TYR A 126 3.13 0.81 2.04
C TYR A 126 3.22 1.73 3.28
N TRP A 127 2.72 2.96 3.20
CA TRP A 127 2.69 3.90 4.32
C TRP A 127 1.78 3.43 5.46
N THR A 128 0.62 2.85 5.15
CA THR A 128 -0.29 2.25 6.14
C THR A 128 0.38 1.11 6.90
N LEU A 129 1.11 0.22 6.22
CA LEU A 129 1.85 -0.87 6.86
C LEU A 129 3.05 -0.34 7.66
N SER A 130 3.72 0.70 7.16
CA SER A 130 4.85 1.34 7.85
C SER A 130 4.39 1.97 9.18
N SER A 131 3.24 2.67 9.19
CA SER A 131 2.69 3.27 10.41
C SER A 131 2.29 2.23 11.45
N ALA A 132 1.90 1.02 11.02
CA ALA A 132 1.57 -0.12 11.87
C ALA A 132 2.80 -0.93 12.32
N GLY A 133 4.03 -0.47 12.03
CA GLY A 133 5.26 -1.16 12.43
C GLY A 133 5.51 -2.49 11.72
N ALA A 134 4.89 -2.74 10.56
CA ALA A 134 5.10 -3.96 9.80
C ALA A 134 6.50 -4.02 9.19
N LYS A 135 7.12 -5.20 9.21
CA LYS A 135 8.40 -5.44 8.51
C LYS A 135 8.15 -5.47 7.00
N LEU A 136 8.79 -4.55 6.26
CA LEU A 136 8.55 -4.38 4.82
C LEU A 136 9.76 -4.73 3.93
N GLU A 137 10.84 -5.24 4.53
CA GLU A 137 12.03 -5.64 3.79
C GLU A 137 11.81 -6.96 3.04
N GLY A 138 12.46 -7.07 1.89
CA GLY A 138 12.51 -8.29 1.10
C GLY A 138 11.19 -8.68 0.42
N PRO A 139 11.11 -9.90 -0.12
CA PRO A 139 9.95 -10.38 -0.88
C PRO A 139 8.66 -10.44 -0.06
N THR A 140 8.76 -10.72 1.24
CA THR A 140 7.62 -10.76 2.16
C THR A 140 7.00 -9.38 2.36
N GLY A 141 7.81 -8.32 2.35
CA GLY A 141 7.33 -6.94 2.40
C GLY A 141 6.46 -6.58 1.19
N LEU A 142 6.92 -6.92 -0.02
CA LEU A 142 6.13 -6.74 -1.24
C LEU A 142 4.82 -7.52 -1.20
N ALA A 143 4.84 -8.77 -0.71
CA ALA A 143 3.64 -9.58 -0.57
C ALA A 143 2.64 -8.96 0.43
N ARG A 144 3.12 -8.37 1.53
CA ARG A 144 2.28 -7.64 2.50
C ARG A 144 1.61 -6.43 1.87
N VAL A 145 2.37 -5.60 1.14
CA VAL A 145 1.83 -4.41 0.45
C VAL A 145 0.80 -4.81 -0.61
N ALA A 146 1.11 -5.80 -1.45
CA ALA A 146 0.19 -6.29 -2.48
C ALA A 146 -1.06 -6.91 -1.85
N GLY A 147 -0.90 -7.72 -0.80
CA GLY A 147 -1.99 -8.34 -0.07
C GLY A 147 -2.92 -7.30 0.56
N LEU A 148 -2.37 -6.32 1.28
CA LEU A 148 -3.16 -5.23 1.84
C LEU A 148 -3.85 -4.40 0.74
N SER A 149 -3.17 -4.15 -0.39
CA SER A 149 -3.79 -3.45 -1.52
C SER A 149 -5.01 -4.18 -2.09
N ALA A 150 -4.97 -5.52 -2.14
CA ALA A 150 -6.11 -6.34 -2.56
C ALA A 150 -7.25 -6.30 -1.53
N VAL A 151 -6.94 -6.44 -0.24
CA VAL A 151 -7.90 -6.34 0.86
C VAL A 151 -8.56 -4.97 0.89
N TYR A 152 -7.76 -3.90 0.83
CA TYR A 152 -8.24 -2.53 0.77
C TYR A 152 -9.14 -2.30 -0.45
N GLY A 153 -8.75 -2.75 -1.64
CA GLY A 153 -9.55 -2.59 -2.86
C GLY A 153 -10.93 -3.23 -2.73
N LYS A 154 -11.02 -4.42 -2.10
CA LYS A 154 -12.31 -5.07 -1.82
C LYS A 154 -13.11 -4.30 -0.77
N ALA A 155 -12.50 -3.90 0.33
CA ALA A 155 -13.16 -3.12 1.37
C ALA A 155 -13.65 -1.75 0.83
N PHE A 156 -12.83 -1.07 0.02
CA PHE A 156 -13.19 0.18 -0.65
C PHE A 156 -14.39 0.03 -1.58
N SER A 157 -14.46 -1.06 -2.36
CA SER A 157 -15.62 -1.33 -3.23
C SER A 157 -16.90 -1.55 -2.42
N VAL A 158 -16.82 -2.22 -1.26
CA VAL A 158 -17.96 -2.39 -0.35
C VAL A 158 -18.32 -1.06 0.29
N TRP A 159 -17.32 -0.28 0.75
CA TRP A 159 -17.52 1.02 1.36
C TRP A 159 -18.25 2.02 0.44
N LEU A 160 -17.97 2.01 -0.86
CA LEU A 160 -18.68 2.87 -1.81
C LEU A 160 -20.19 2.61 -1.87
N GLU A 161 -20.63 1.41 -1.51
CA GLU A 161 -22.04 1.00 -1.53
C GLU A 161 -22.62 0.79 -0.11
N ASP A 162 -21.83 1.03 0.93
CA ASP A 162 -22.25 0.86 2.33
C ASP A 162 -22.75 2.18 2.90
N ASP A 163 -24.07 2.33 2.95
CA ASP A 163 -24.71 3.53 3.47
C ASP A 163 -25.11 3.40 4.96
N SER A 164 -24.66 2.33 5.63
CA SER A 164 -24.89 2.16 7.07
C SER A 164 -24.03 3.15 7.88
N PRO A 165 -24.59 3.79 8.92
CA PRO A 165 -23.83 4.74 9.74
C PRO A 165 -22.61 4.13 10.43
N SER A 166 -22.70 2.84 10.76
CA SER A 166 -21.63 2.06 11.43
C SER A 166 -20.66 1.41 10.47
N LEU A 167 -20.89 1.47 9.14
CA LEU A 167 -20.07 0.80 8.12
C LEU A 167 -19.86 -0.71 8.38
N ASP A 168 -20.90 -1.40 8.88
CA ASP A 168 -20.81 -2.79 9.33
C ASP A 168 -20.32 -3.75 8.25
N LYS A 169 -20.80 -3.57 7.01
CA LYS A 169 -20.37 -4.41 5.86
C LYS A 169 -18.91 -4.17 5.52
N THR A 170 -18.50 -2.91 5.57
CA THR A 170 -17.13 -2.47 5.31
C THR A 170 -16.19 -3.02 6.36
N MET A 171 -16.51 -2.86 7.65
CA MET A 171 -15.72 -3.38 8.76
C MET A 171 -15.59 -4.90 8.71
N ALA A 172 -16.69 -5.62 8.50
CA ALA A 172 -16.68 -7.08 8.40
C ALA A 172 -15.85 -7.58 7.20
N THR A 173 -15.90 -6.85 6.07
CA THR A 173 -15.11 -7.18 4.87
C THR A 173 -13.63 -6.96 5.11
N LEU A 174 -13.26 -5.85 5.74
CA LEU A 174 -11.90 -5.50 6.09
C LEU A 174 -11.31 -6.51 7.09
N ASP A 175 -11.99 -6.78 8.21
CA ASP A 175 -11.53 -7.72 9.23
C ASP A 175 -11.31 -9.13 8.65
N ARG A 176 -12.28 -9.64 7.88
CA ARG A 176 -12.14 -10.94 7.21
C ARG A 176 -10.96 -10.94 6.23
N GLY A 177 -10.79 -9.86 5.47
CA GLY A 177 -9.69 -9.71 4.52
C GLY A 177 -8.33 -9.71 5.20
N LEU A 178 -8.17 -8.97 6.29
CA LEU A 178 -6.93 -8.91 7.07
C LEU A 178 -6.61 -10.27 7.72
N LYS A 179 -7.60 -10.94 8.33
CA LYS A 179 -7.42 -12.30 8.89
C LYS A 179 -6.96 -13.31 7.84
N ASN A 180 -7.56 -13.28 6.66
CA ASN A 180 -7.18 -14.19 5.58
C ASN A 180 -5.78 -13.86 5.03
N GLY A 181 -5.45 -12.57 4.89
CA GLY A 181 -4.13 -12.10 4.48
C GLY A 181 -3.03 -12.54 5.44
N GLU A 182 -3.26 -12.41 6.73
CA GLU A 182 -2.33 -12.87 7.77
C GLU A 182 -2.07 -14.38 7.70
N ARG A 183 -3.13 -15.19 7.57
CA ARG A 183 -3.00 -16.65 7.39
C ARG A 183 -2.23 -17.01 6.12
N ALA A 184 -2.49 -16.31 5.01
CA ALA A 184 -1.77 -16.54 3.75
C ALA A 184 -0.27 -16.23 3.89
N LEU A 185 0.08 -15.13 4.56
CA LEU A 185 1.47 -14.76 4.83
C LEU A 185 2.19 -15.77 5.72
N GLN A 186 1.54 -16.22 6.81
CA GLN A 186 2.09 -17.27 7.69
C GLN A 186 2.35 -18.57 6.93
N ASN A 187 1.45 -18.97 6.05
CA ASN A 187 1.63 -20.17 5.21
C ASN A 187 2.79 -19.98 4.23
N MET A 188 2.92 -18.81 3.62
CA MET A 188 4.02 -18.49 2.70
C MET A 188 5.38 -18.49 3.43
N GLU A 189 5.46 -17.93 4.62
CA GLU A 189 6.67 -17.92 5.45
C GLU A 189 7.10 -19.34 5.83
N LYS A 190 6.16 -20.23 6.17
CA LYS A 190 6.43 -21.65 6.44
C LYS A 190 6.99 -22.36 5.21
N VAL A 191 6.38 -22.15 4.03
CA VAL A 191 6.84 -22.77 2.77
C VAL A 191 8.23 -22.24 2.39
N CYS A 192 8.45 -20.92 2.44
CA CYS A 192 9.77 -20.33 2.18
C CYS A 192 10.83 -20.81 3.17
N GLY A 193 10.50 -20.92 4.45
CA GLY A 193 11.40 -21.47 5.48
C GLY A 193 11.80 -22.92 5.20
N THR A 194 10.86 -23.75 4.77
CA THR A 194 11.11 -25.16 4.40
C THR A 194 11.99 -25.26 3.16
N VAL A 195 11.73 -24.48 2.11
CA VAL A 195 12.52 -24.45 0.88
C VAL A 195 13.94 -23.93 1.15
N CYS A 196 14.09 -22.85 1.92
CA CYS A 196 15.41 -22.35 2.31
C CYS A 196 16.17 -23.32 3.20
N GLY A 197 15.50 -24.05 4.08
CA GLY A 197 16.07 -25.14 4.88
C GLY A 197 16.61 -26.26 4.00
N PHE A 198 15.80 -26.74 3.05
CA PHE A 198 16.19 -27.77 2.09
C PHE A 198 17.37 -27.35 1.21
N LEU A 199 17.37 -26.13 0.70
CA LEU A 199 18.48 -25.59 -0.10
C LEU A 199 19.77 -25.45 0.72
N ARG A 200 19.69 -25.12 2.01
CA ARG A 200 20.85 -25.04 2.91
C ARG A 200 21.40 -26.42 3.20
N GLU A 201 20.55 -27.42 3.39
CA GLU A 201 20.93 -28.82 3.59
C GLU A 201 21.57 -29.43 2.33
N PHE A 202 20.97 -29.14 1.18
CA PHE A 202 21.52 -29.54 -0.13
C PHE A 202 22.90 -28.93 -0.38
N ARG A 203 23.10 -27.63 -0.08
CA ARG A 203 24.43 -26.99 -0.14
C ARG A 203 25.45 -27.60 0.82
N ARG A 204 25.04 -28.00 2.02
CA ARG A 204 25.89 -28.68 2.98
C ARG A 204 26.36 -30.04 2.45
N SER A 205 25.44 -30.82 1.91
CA SER A 205 25.74 -32.15 1.33
C SER A 205 26.72 -32.08 0.17
N PHE A 206 26.58 -31.06 -0.72
CA PHE A 206 27.53 -30.82 -1.79
C PHE A 206 28.92 -30.40 -1.28
N ARG A 207 29.01 -29.59 -0.25
CA ARG A 207 30.28 -29.13 0.32
C ARG A 207 31.03 -30.24 1.05
N GLN A 208 30.30 -31.20 1.62
CA GLN A 208 30.87 -32.35 2.29
C GLN A 208 31.42 -33.39 1.30
N LYS A 209 30.80 -33.51 0.12
CA LYS A 209 31.21 -34.40 -0.97
C LYS A 209 32.40 -33.88 -1.79
N SER A 210 32.74 -32.60 -1.65
CA SER A 210 33.87 -31.94 -2.34
C SER A 210 35.13 -31.80 -1.47
N ARG A 211 35.20 -32.48 -0.32
CA ARG A 211 36.43 -32.59 0.43
C ARG A 211 37.19 -33.80 -0.10
N PRO A 212 38.34 -33.66 -0.78
CA PRO A 212 39.14 -34.81 -1.18
C PRO A 212 39.74 -35.44 0.08
N ASP A 213 39.43 -36.72 0.29
CA ASP A 213 40.16 -37.58 1.20
C ASP A 213 41.56 -37.70 0.65
N GLY A 214 42.56 -37.16 1.35
CA GLY A 214 43.94 -37.42 0.99
C GLY A 214 44.93 -36.31 1.35
N GLU A 215 45.19 -36.15 2.62
CA GLU A 215 46.54 -35.75 3.02
C GLU A 215 47.10 -36.81 3.96
N PRO A 216 48.18 -37.53 3.58
CA PRO A 216 48.83 -38.46 4.48
C PRO A 216 49.62 -37.68 5.54
N SER A 217 49.39 -38.04 6.78
CA SER A 217 50.12 -37.62 7.96
C SER A 217 51.64 -37.82 7.71
N SER A 218 52.35 -36.74 7.47
CA SER A 218 53.85 -36.76 7.60
C SER A 218 54.18 -36.69 9.08
N GLY A 219 54.56 -37.82 9.63
CA GLY A 219 55.14 -37.93 10.96
C GLY A 219 56.44 -37.13 11.09
N PRO A 220 56.83 -36.72 12.31
CA PRO A 220 58.04 -35.94 12.52
C PRO A 220 59.27 -36.79 12.30
N ALA A 221 60.27 -36.26 11.54
CA ALA A 221 61.56 -36.81 11.30
C ALA A 221 62.37 -36.90 12.61
N PRO A 222 63.22 -37.99 12.82
CA PRO A 222 64.03 -38.09 14.00
C PRO A 222 65.27 -37.15 13.91
N ALA A 223 65.62 -36.56 15.06
CA ALA A 223 66.75 -35.67 15.24
C ALA A 223 68.06 -36.40 15.06
N PRO A 224 69.13 -35.78 14.49
CA PRO A 224 70.40 -36.36 14.41
C PRO A 224 71.14 -36.34 15.77
N SER A 225 71.65 -37.50 16.16
CA SER A 225 72.61 -37.71 17.25
C SER A 225 73.99 -37.21 16.86
N VAL A 226 74.62 -36.32 17.64
CA VAL A 226 76.00 -36.30 18.14
C VAL A 226 76.06 -35.48 19.41
#